data_dc7ae0b893300507eb7d265fa5e8eca4
#
_entry.id   dc7ae0b893300507eb7d265fa5e8eca4
#
_cell.length_a   1.000
_cell.length_b   1.000
_cell.length_c   1.000
_cell.angle_alpha   90.00
_cell.angle_beta   90.00
_cell.angle_gamma   90.00
#
_symmetry.space_group_name_H-M   'P 1'
#
loop_
_entity.id
_entity.type
_entity.pdbx_description
1 polymer ?
#
loop_
_entity_poly.entity_id
_entity_poly.type
_entity_poly.pdbx_seq_one_letter_code
_entity_poly.pdbx_strand_id
1 'polypeptide(L)'
;MCFLLPRKNKECYIEMFQYLLDVCTRENLELNITHLNLDFEYAAHEAARHFWPDVTIKGCQFHLAQAWYRKIQSLGLTSEYKDQESPVGQWLKTFFGLSFLDPDVEECFVFDIFSEAPESEKAIKSADYVVNNYIDKSSTFPPITSADSDVECKRTTNGCESFHKEFSTMFYCSHPNIFDFLARIQSVQTKSYLKIRAARKNIPLGRKQ
;
A
#
# COMPACT_ATOMS: atom_id res chain seq x y z
N MET A 1 4.77 11.79 -11.56
CA MET A 1 4.13 13.04 -11.12
C MET A 1 3.99 13.01 -9.60
N CYS A 2 4.13 14.13 -8.90
CA CYS A 2 3.92 14.20 -7.45
C CYS A 2 2.79 15.19 -7.17
N PHE A 3 1.89 14.81 -6.27
CA PHE A 3 0.78 15.63 -5.82
C PHE A 3 0.95 15.93 -4.33
N LEU A 4 0.66 17.16 -3.94
CA LEU A 4 0.57 17.58 -2.56
C LEU A 4 -0.90 17.82 -2.23
N LEU A 5 -1.48 16.90 -1.48
CA LEU A 5 -2.89 16.95 -1.13
C LEU A 5 -3.06 17.63 0.24
N PRO A 6 -4.04 18.53 0.41
CA PRO A 6 -4.30 19.17 1.69
C PRO A 6 -4.92 18.21 2.70
N ARG A 7 -5.62 17.18 2.24
CA ARG A 7 -6.31 16.17 3.06
C ARG A 7 -6.33 14.82 2.36
N LYS A 8 -6.54 13.77 3.15
CA LYS A 8 -6.71 12.39 2.69
C LYS A 8 -8.20 12.02 2.63
N ASN A 9 -8.99 12.79 1.88
CA ASN A 9 -10.40 12.53 1.66
C ASN A 9 -10.67 12.25 0.18
N LYS A 10 -11.85 11.69 -0.11
CA LYS A 10 -12.25 11.26 -1.45
C LYS A 10 -12.19 12.41 -2.46
N GLU A 11 -12.62 13.59 -2.06
CA GLU A 11 -12.69 14.79 -2.92
C GLU A 11 -11.29 15.19 -3.41
N CYS A 12 -10.30 15.23 -2.51
CA CYS A 12 -8.92 15.55 -2.88
C CYS A 12 -8.32 14.50 -3.82
N TYR A 13 -8.65 13.20 -3.65
CA TYR A 13 -8.22 12.15 -4.58
C TYR A 13 -8.94 12.25 -5.93
N ILE A 14 -10.21 12.62 -5.96
CA ILE A 14 -10.95 12.88 -7.20
C ILE A 14 -10.29 14.04 -7.97
N GLU A 15 -10.02 15.16 -7.31
CA GLU A 15 -9.31 16.29 -7.93
C GLU A 15 -7.93 15.89 -8.48
N MET A 16 -7.20 15.08 -7.73
CA MET A 16 -5.90 14.56 -8.15
C MET A 16 -6.00 13.70 -9.43
N PHE A 17 -6.93 12.76 -9.47
CA PHE A 17 -7.13 11.90 -10.64
C PHE A 17 -7.67 12.67 -11.83
N GLN A 18 -8.59 13.61 -11.62
CA GLN A 18 -9.08 14.49 -12.67
C GLN A 18 -7.92 15.30 -13.30
N TYR A 19 -7.09 15.91 -12.47
CA TYR A 19 -5.92 16.64 -12.97
C TYR A 19 -4.96 15.74 -13.77
N LEU A 20 -4.77 14.50 -13.34
CA LEU A 20 -3.96 13.52 -14.08
C LEU A 20 -4.54 13.25 -15.47
N LEU A 21 -5.86 13.02 -15.55
CA LEU A 21 -6.57 12.80 -16.81
C LEU A 21 -6.50 14.03 -17.72
N ASP A 22 -6.68 15.22 -17.17
CA ASP A 22 -6.57 16.48 -17.93
C ASP A 22 -5.15 16.68 -18.51
N VAL A 23 -4.12 16.30 -17.77
CA VAL A 23 -2.73 16.32 -18.28
C VAL A 23 -2.57 15.31 -19.41
N CYS A 24 -3.05 14.08 -19.26
CA CYS A 24 -2.98 13.06 -20.30
C CYS A 24 -3.71 13.54 -21.58
N THR A 25 -4.89 14.10 -21.45
CA THR A 25 -5.67 14.64 -22.59
C THR A 25 -4.90 15.75 -23.32
N ARG A 26 -4.30 16.68 -22.58
CA ARG A 26 -3.47 17.75 -23.17
C ARG A 26 -2.25 17.25 -23.93
N GLU A 27 -1.68 16.15 -23.48
CA GLU A 27 -0.52 15.50 -24.11
C GLU A 27 -0.94 14.46 -25.19
N ASN A 28 -2.23 14.35 -25.54
CA ASN A 28 -2.81 13.36 -26.44
C ASN A 28 -2.48 11.91 -26.02
N LEU A 29 -2.50 11.65 -24.72
CA LEU A 29 -2.31 10.33 -24.14
C LEU A 29 -3.67 9.78 -23.66
N GLU A 30 -3.98 8.56 -24.04
CA GLU A 30 -5.09 7.82 -23.44
C GLU A 30 -4.58 7.08 -22.20
N LEU A 31 -5.30 7.26 -21.09
CA LEU A 31 -5.01 6.58 -19.84
C LEU A 31 -6.13 5.57 -19.54
N ASN A 32 -5.95 4.35 -20.01
CA ASN A 32 -6.85 3.25 -19.72
C ASN A 32 -6.25 2.39 -18.59
N ILE A 33 -6.72 2.62 -17.36
CA ILE A 33 -6.24 1.91 -16.18
C ILE A 33 -7.13 0.70 -15.92
N THR A 34 -6.57 -0.49 -16.07
CA THR A 34 -7.21 -1.76 -15.72
C THR A 34 -6.78 -2.29 -14.36
N HIS A 35 -5.55 -1.96 -13.94
CA HIS A 35 -4.98 -2.40 -12.66
C HIS A 35 -4.35 -1.22 -11.93
N LEU A 36 -4.58 -1.13 -10.63
CA LEU A 36 -4.07 -0.05 -9.79
C LEU A 36 -3.59 -0.60 -8.44
N ASN A 37 -2.33 -0.32 -8.12
CA ASN A 37 -1.79 -0.64 -6.80
C ASN A 37 -1.90 0.58 -5.89
N LEU A 38 -2.63 0.44 -4.79
CA LEU A 38 -2.85 1.49 -3.80
C LEU A 38 -2.51 1.01 -2.39
N ASP A 39 -2.28 1.95 -1.50
CA ASP A 39 -2.28 1.67 -0.07
C ASP A 39 -3.71 1.39 0.42
N PHE A 40 -3.85 0.84 1.62
CA PHE A 40 -5.15 0.59 2.24
C PHE A 40 -5.77 1.90 2.77
N GLU A 41 -6.01 2.82 1.85
CA GLU A 41 -6.69 4.09 2.11
C GLU A 41 -8.01 4.14 1.34
N TYR A 42 -9.12 3.93 2.05
CA TYR A 42 -10.45 3.78 1.46
C TYR A 42 -10.84 4.93 0.52
N ALA A 43 -10.52 6.17 0.92
CA ALA A 43 -10.81 7.35 0.12
C ALA A 43 -10.14 7.33 -1.28
N ALA A 44 -8.91 6.80 -1.36
CA ALA A 44 -8.21 6.65 -2.64
C ALA A 44 -8.83 5.56 -3.52
N HIS A 45 -9.28 4.44 -2.92
CA HIS A 45 -9.98 3.37 -3.64
C HIS A 45 -11.32 3.86 -4.21
N GLU A 46 -12.11 4.59 -3.41
CA GLU A 46 -13.38 5.16 -3.85
C GLU A 46 -13.21 6.19 -4.98
N ALA A 47 -12.16 7.02 -4.88
CA ALA A 47 -11.86 7.98 -5.93
C ALA A 47 -11.38 7.29 -7.22
N ALA A 48 -10.61 6.21 -7.12
CA ALA A 48 -10.18 5.45 -8.29
C ALA A 48 -11.37 4.81 -9.01
N ARG A 49 -12.30 4.17 -8.27
CA ARG A 49 -13.52 3.57 -8.83
C ARG A 49 -14.48 4.59 -9.45
N HIS A 50 -14.41 5.85 -9.02
CA HIS A 50 -15.20 6.93 -9.64
C HIS A 50 -14.81 7.17 -11.10
N PHE A 51 -13.54 7.08 -11.44
CA PHE A 51 -13.04 7.27 -12.81
C PHE A 51 -12.95 5.97 -13.61
N TRP A 52 -12.64 4.88 -12.94
CA TRP A 52 -12.46 3.55 -13.53
C TRP A 52 -13.29 2.52 -12.75
N PRO A 53 -14.60 2.40 -13.02
CA PRO A 53 -15.51 1.50 -12.28
C PRO A 53 -15.06 0.04 -12.27
N ASP A 54 -14.47 -0.42 -13.38
CA ASP A 54 -14.04 -1.81 -13.58
C ASP A 54 -12.55 -2.03 -13.21
N VAL A 55 -11.91 -1.05 -12.56
CA VAL A 55 -10.49 -1.17 -12.21
C VAL A 55 -10.27 -2.25 -11.15
N THR A 56 -9.31 -3.14 -11.40
CA THR A 56 -8.82 -4.06 -10.39
C THR A 56 -7.86 -3.33 -9.47
N ILE A 57 -8.27 -3.12 -8.21
CA ILE A 57 -7.42 -2.48 -7.19
C ILE A 57 -6.78 -3.57 -6.34
N LYS A 58 -5.45 -3.55 -6.27
CA LYS A 58 -4.66 -4.37 -5.36
C LYS A 58 -4.03 -3.49 -4.28
N GLY A 59 -4.17 -3.92 -3.03
CA GLY A 59 -3.57 -3.26 -1.88
C GLY A 59 -2.08 -3.56 -1.77
N CYS A 60 -1.31 -2.60 -1.29
CA CYS A 60 0.12 -2.80 -1.03
C CYS A 60 0.34 -3.81 0.10
N GLN A 61 0.99 -4.94 -0.20
CA GLN A 61 1.24 -6.02 0.75
C GLN A 61 2.05 -5.57 1.98
N PHE A 62 3.00 -4.66 1.79
CA PHE A 62 3.77 -4.11 2.91
C PHE A 62 2.88 -3.36 3.91
N HIS A 63 1.97 -2.51 3.41
CA HIS A 63 1.03 -1.78 4.26
C HIS A 63 0.00 -2.69 4.92
N LEU A 64 -0.42 -3.77 4.26
CA LEU A 64 -1.26 -4.82 4.85
C LEU A 64 -0.56 -5.45 6.06
N ALA A 65 0.64 -5.97 5.84
CA ALA A 65 1.44 -6.59 6.89
C ALA A 65 1.72 -5.61 8.04
N GLN A 66 2.01 -4.35 7.73
CA GLN A 66 2.21 -3.30 8.73
C GLN A 66 0.93 -3.03 9.55
N ALA A 67 -0.25 -3.01 8.91
CA ALA A 67 -1.53 -2.81 9.58
C ALA A 67 -1.82 -3.95 10.57
N TRP A 68 -1.62 -5.21 10.14
CA TRP A 68 -1.79 -6.38 11.00
C TRP A 68 -0.80 -6.39 12.16
N TYR A 69 0.46 -6.10 11.90
CA TYR A 69 1.46 -6.02 12.97
C TYR A 69 1.17 -4.90 13.97
N ARG A 70 0.71 -3.73 13.52
CA ARG A 70 0.27 -2.64 14.40
C ARG A 70 -0.92 -3.05 15.28
N LYS A 71 -1.84 -3.86 14.76
CA LYS A 71 -2.94 -4.41 15.55
C LYS A 71 -2.41 -5.35 16.64
N ILE A 72 -1.50 -6.26 16.31
CA ILE A 72 -0.81 -7.13 17.27
C ILE A 72 -0.13 -6.30 18.38
N GLN A 73 0.59 -5.24 18.00
CA GLN A 73 1.22 -4.32 18.96
C GLN A 73 0.20 -3.63 19.87
N SER A 74 -0.89 -3.13 19.30
CA SER A 74 -1.94 -2.41 20.07
C SER A 74 -2.65 -3.30 21.10
N LEU A 75 -2.67 -4.61 20.86
CA LEU A 75 -3.22 -5.62 21.76
C LEU A 75 -2.20 -6.09 22.81
N GLY A 76 -0.94 -5.62 22.74
CA GLY A 76 0.14 -6.00 23.64
C GLY A 76 0.66 -7.42 23.41
N LEU A 77 0.54 -7.94 22.18
CA LEU A 77 0.99 -9.30 21.78
C LEU A 77 2.38 -9.31 21.14
N THR A 78 3.15 -8.24 21.28
CA THR A 78 4.46 -8.10 20.62
C THR A 78 5.49 -9.10 21.14
N SER A 79 5.45 -9.43 22.42
CA SER A 79 6.34 -10.42 23.06
C SER A 79 6.07 -11.81 22.50
N GLU A 80 4.81 -12.22 22.49
CA GLU A 80 4.36 -13.51 21.97
C GLU A 80 4.66 -13.64 20.48
N TYR A 81 4.40 -12.59 19.70
CA TYR A 81 4.67 -12.57 18.26
C TYR A 81 6.16 -12.74 17.94
N LYS A 82 7.06 -12.17 18.76
CA LYS A 82 8.51 -12.27 18.56
C LYS A 82 9.09 -13.59 19.05
N ASP A 83 8.43 -14.22 20.01
CA ASP A 83 8.84 -15.52 20.53
C ASP A 83 8.54 -16.60 19.48
N GLN A 84 9.57 -17.39 19.14
CA GLN A 84 9.45 -18.47 18.16
C GLN A 84 8.74 -19.70 18.74
N GLU A 85 8.79 -19.88 20.06
CA GLU A 85 8.19 -21.02 20.76
C GLU A 85 6.76 -20.73 21.23
N SER A 86 6.30 -19.48 21.13
CA SER A 86 4.95 -19.09 21.53
C SER A 86 3.89 -19.64 20.58
N PRO A 87 2.96 -20.50 21.02
CA PRO A 87 1.83 -20.96 20.17
C PRO A 87 0.99 -19.79 19.64
N VAL A 88 0.74 -18.78 20.49
CA VAL A 88 0.03 -17.56 20.08
C VAL A 88 0.80 -16.81 18.99
N GLY A 89 2.11 -16.68 19.14
CA GLY A 89 2.96 -16.00 18.18
C GLY A 89 3.02 -16.73 16.83
N GLN A 90 3.14 -18.06 16.86
CA GLN A 90 3.11 -18.91 15.67
C GLN A 90 1.75 -18.77 14.94
N TRP A 91 0.65 -18.88 15.66
CA TRP A 91 -0.69 -18.73 15.09
C TRP A 91 -0.92 -17.33 14.47
N LEU A 92 -0.51 -16.25 15.13
CA LEU A 92 -0.60 -14.89 14.56
C LEU A 92 0.22 -14.73 13.27
N LYS A 93 1.35 -15.44 13.12
CA LYS A 93 2.18 -15.39 11.91
C LYS A 93 1.50 -16.04 10.71
N THR A 94 0.61 -17.04 10.91
CA THR A 94 -0.09 -17.69 9.79
C THR A 94 -0.96 -16.73 8.99
N PHE A 95 -1.50 -15.67 9.63
CA PHE A 95 -2.34 -14.68 8.95
C PHE A 95 -1.61 -14.00 7.79
N PHE A 96 -0.32 -13.74 7.93
CA PHE A 96 0.46 -13.07 6.89
C PHE A 96 0.57 -13.90 5.61
N GLY A 97 0.40 -15.22 5.72
CA GLY A 97 0.33 -16.15 4.59
C GLY A 97 -0.91 -15.94 3.73
N LEU A 98 -2.04 -15.51 4.31
CA LEU A 98 -3.30 -15.33 3.59
C LEU A 98 -3.19 -14.35 2.41
N SER A 99 -2.31 -13.37 2.51
CA SER A 99 -2.09 -12.40 1.43
C SER A 99 -1.47 -13.01 0.17
N PHE A 100 -0.94 -14.24 0.23
CA PHE A 100 -0.32 -14.96 -0.89
C PHE A 100 -1.24 -16.03 -1.50
N LEU A 101 -2.45 -16.16 -1.00
CA LEU A 101 -3.44 -17.10 -1.49
C LEU A 101 -4.35 -16.44 -2.54
N ASP A 102 -5.13 -17.26 -3.23
CA ASP A 102 -6.22 -16.79 -4.06
C ASP A 102 -7.27 -16.04 -3.20
N PRO A 103 -8.06 -15.13 -3.80
CA PRO A 103 -9.06 -14.35 -3.05
C PRO A 103 -10.13 -15.16 -2.28
N ASP A 104 -10.26 -16.45 -2.52
CA ASP A 104 -11.16 -17.33 -1.77
C ASP A 104 -10.57 -17.81 -0.43
N VAL A 105 -9.92 -16.88 0.29
CA VAL A 105 -9.23 -17.15 1.56
C VAL A 105 -10.15 -17.35 2.76
N GLU A 106 -11.45 -17.07 2.63
CA GLU A 106 -12.42 -17.14 3.74
C GLU A 106 -12.51 -18.56 4.32
N GLU A 107 -12.59 -19.57 3.44
CA GLU A 107 -12.64 -20.98 3.87
C GLU A 107 -11.34 -21.39 4.57
N CYS A 108 -10.18 -21.06 3.98
CA CYS A 108 -8.87 -21.32 4.58
C CYS A 108 -8.74 -20.64 5.95
N PHE A 109 -9.21 -19.40 6.10
CA PHE A 109 -9.18 -18.71 7.38
C PHE A 109 -10.01 -19.42 8.44
N VAL A 110 -11.26 -19.80 8.09
CA VAL A 110 -12.19 -20.42 9.05
C VAL A 110 -11.76 -21.84 9.41
N PHE A 111 -11.43 -22.68 8.42
CA PHE A 111 -11.18 -24.11 8.65
C PHE A 111 -9.74 -24.41 9.07
N ASP A 112 -8.75 -23.70 8.51
CA ASP A 112 -7.35 -24.04 8.77
C ASP A 112 -6.73 -23.17 9.87
N ILE A 113 -7.09 -21.89 9.93
CA ILE A 113 -6.47 -20.97 10.90
C ILE A 113 -7.30 -20.83 12.17
N PHE A 114 -8.59 -20.51 12.04
CA PHE A 114 -9.41 -20.22 13.20
C PHE A 114 -9.73 -21.46 14.03
N SER A 115 -9.79 -22.66 13.42
CA SER A 115 -9.98 -23.92 14.12
C SER A 115 -8.84 -24.25 15.11
N GLU A 116 -7.64 -23.73 14.86
CA GLU A 116 -6.44 -23.90 15.70
C GLU A 116 -6.20 -22.70 16.62
N ALA A 117 -7.21 -21.86 16.84
CA ALA A 117 -7.07 -20.65 17.62
C ALA A 117 -6.66 -20.94 19.08
N PRO A 118 -5.64 -20.24 19.61
CA PRO A 118 -5.23 -20.41 20.99
C PRO A 118 -6.27 -19.81 21.97
N GLU A 119 -6.31 -20.31 23.20
CA GLU A 119 -7.13 -19.75 24.28
C GLU A 119 -6.59 -18.38 24.74
N SER A 120 -6.71 -17.39 23.88
CA SER A 120 -6.24 -16.02 24.14
C SER A 120 -7.23 -15.00 23.57
N GLU A 121 -7.95 -14.32 24.46
CA GLU A 121 -8.90 -13.28 24.07
C GLU A 121 -8.26 -12.19 23.18
N LYS A 122 -7.00 -11.83 23.45
CA LYS A 122 -6.27 -10.84 22.66
C LYS A 122 -5.95 -11.36 21.26
N ALA A 123 -5.58 -12.64 21.14
CA ALA A 123 -5.31 -13.27 19.86
C ALA A 123 -6.59 -13.32 19.01
N ILE A 124 -7.73 -13.70 19.60
CA ILE A 124 -9.05 -13.68 18.95
C ILE A 124 -9.41 -12.26 18.48
N LYS A 125 -9.22 -11.23 19.30
CA LYS A 125 -9.42 -9.82 18.88
C LYS A 125 -8.55 -9.40 17.70
N SER A 126 -7.37 -10.01 17.55
CA SER A 126 -6.53 -9.79 16.36
C SER A 126 -7.13 -10.46 15.13
N ALA A 127 -7.65 -11.67 15.26
CA ALA A 127 -8.34 -12.39 14.20
C ALA A 127 -9.60 -11.64 13.74
N ASP A 128 -10.44 -11.21 14.68
CA ASP A 128 -11.65 -10.42 14.40
C ASP A 128 -11.33 -9.17 13.58
N TYR A 129 -10.22 -8.50 13.92
CA TYR A 129 -9.78 -7.35 13.13
C TYR A 129 -9.42 -7.73 11.70
N VAL A 130 -8.72 -8.84 11.49
CA VAL A 130 -8.35 -9.31 10.16
C VAL A 130 -9.60 -9.71 9.37
N VAL A 131 -10.50 -10.47 9.97
CA VAL A 131 -11.77 -10.87 9.33
C VAL A 131 -12.58 -9.67 8.90
N ASN A 132 -12.88 -8.78 9.85
CA ASN A 132 -13.79 -7.65 9.62
C ASN A 132 -13.27 -6.63 8.61
N ASN A 133 -11.94 -6.56 8.40
CA ASN A 133 -11.37 -5.57 7.49
C ASN A 133 -10.86 -6.15 6.16
N TYR A 134 -10.54 -7.48 6.11
CA TYR A 134 -9.80 -8.03 4.97
C TYR A 134 -10.30 -9.39 4.45
N ILE A 135 -11.03 -10.17 5.25
CA ILE A 135 -11.46 -11.53 4.89
C ILE A 135 -12.93 -11.59 4.48
N ASP A 136 -13.80 -10.93 5.23
CA ASP A 136 -15.22 -10.86 4.91
C ASP A 136 -15.40 -10.20 3.53
N LYS A 137 -16.24 -10.79 2.67
CA LYS A 137 -16.54 -10.26 1.33
C LYS A 137 -17.17 -8.87 1.37
N SER A 138 -17.82 -8.52 2.48
CA SER A 138 -18.40 -7.19 2.73
C SER A 138 -17.45 -6.23 3.46
N SER A 139 -16.21 -6.66 3.75
CA SER A 139 -15.22 -5.86 4.47
C SER A 139 -14.78 -4.62 3.67
N THR A 140 -14.17 -3.66 4.34
CA THR A 140 -13.66 -2.43 3.72
C THR A 140 -12.65 -2.71 2.60
N PHE A 141 -11.84 -3.75 2.78
CA PHE A 141 -10.83 -4.20 1.81
C PHE A 141 -10.96 -5.71 1.60
N PRO A 142 -11.94 -6.17 0.82
CA PRO A 142 -12.21 -7.60 0.66
C PRO A 142 -11.01 -8.35 0.07
N PRO A 143 -10.99 -9.69 0.14
CA PRO A 143 -9.87 -10.53 -0.29
C PRO A 143 -9.39 -10.25 -1.72
N ILE A 144 -10.26 -9.85 -2.63
CA ILE A 144 -9.89 -9.46 -3.99
C ILE A 144 -8.86 -8.31 -4.02
N THR A 145 -8.85 -7.46 -2.98
CA THR A 145 -7.91 -6.36 -2.81
C THR A 145 -6.64 -6.78 -2.05
N SER A 146 -6.78 -7.67 -1.05
CA SER A 146 -5.72 -7.98 -0.08
C SER A 146 -4.97 -9.27 -0.39
N ALA A 147 -5.57 -10.22 -1.11
CA ALA A 147 -4.99 -11.52 -1.42
C ALA A 147 -4.72 -11.65 -2.93
N ASP A 148 -3.65 -12.35 -3.28
CA ASP A 148 -3.26 -12.61 -4.67
C ASP A 148 -2.22 -13.73 -4.72
N SER A 149 -2.48 -14.78 -5.47
CA SER A 149 -1.54 -15.88 -5.70
C SER A 149 -0.52 -15.59 -6.81
N ASP A 150 -0.72 -14.52 -7.61
CA ASP A 150 0.21 -14.16 -8.68
C ASP A 150 1.50 -13.56 -8.13
N VAL A 151 2.56 -14.37 -8.15
CA VAL A 151 3.90 -14.00 -7.68
C VAL A 151 4.61 -12.99 -8.61
N GLU A 152 4.21 -12.91 -9.88
CA GLU A 152 4.82 -12.00 -10.87
C GLU A 152 4.29 -10.56 -10.74
N CYS A 153 3.13 -10.38 -10.13
CA CYS A 153 2.56 -9.07 -9.93
C CYS A 153 3.34 -8.27 -8.87
N LYS A 154 3.73 -7.04 -9.21
CA LYS A 154 4.38 -6.14 -8.24
C LYS A 154 3.39 -5.71 -7.16
N ARG A 155 3.35 -6.46 -6.06
CA ARG A 155 2.40 -6.26 -4.95
C ARG A 155 2.83 -5.21 -3.93
N THR A 156 3.85 -4.44 -4.23
CA THR A 156 4.37 -3.45 -3.30
C THR A 156 4.55 -2.10 -3.97
N THR A 157 4.30 -1.05 -3.22
CA THR A 157 4.58 0.34 -3.61
C THR A 157 6.04 0.72 -3.32
N ASN A 158 6.96 -0.27 -3.25
CA ASN A 158 8.37 -0.09 -2.88
C ASN A 158 9.07 1.06 -3.62
N GLY A 159 8.73 1.28 -4.89
CA GLY A 159 9.27 2.41 -5.65
C GLY A 159 8.86 3.76 -5.06
N CYS A 160 7.59 3.89 -4.68
CA CYS A 160 7.06 5.09 -4.03
C CYS A 160 7.60 5.24 -2.62
N GLU A 161 7.67 4.15 -1.85
CA GLU A 161 8.22 4.15 -0.49
C GLU A 161 9.70 4.51 -0.47
N SER A 162 10.49 3.94 -1.37
CA SER A 162 11.91 4.29 -1.52
C SER A 162 12.07 5.76 -1.87
N PHE A 163 11.21 6.29 -2.74
CA PHE A 163 11.18 7.71 -3.06
C PHE A 163 10.83 8.55 -1.83
N HIS A 164 9.77 8.20 -1.10
CA HIS A 164 9.37 8.92 0.12
C HIS A 164 10.45 8.89 1.19
N LYS A 165 11.11 7.75 1.37
CA LYS A 165 12.23 7.62 2.30
C LYS A 165 13.41 8.51 1.89
N GLU A 166 13.84 8.43 0.61
CA GLU A 166 14.92 9.28 0.08
C GLU A 166 14.54 10.75 0.19
N PHE A 167 13.29 11.11 -0.15
CA PHE A 167 12.81 12.48 -0.07
C PHE A 167 12.79 13.02 1.35
N SER A 168 12.35 12.21 2.32
CA SER A 168 12.33 12.59 3.75
C SER A 168 13.74 12.87 4.29
N THR A 169 14.77 12.19 3.81
CA THR A 169 16.16 12.46 4.23
C THR A 169 16.72 13.80 3.74
N MET A 170 16.03 14.46 2.80
CA MET A 170 16.44 15.78 2.33
C MET A 170 16.08 16.91 3.30
N PHE A 171 15.36 16.60 4.38
CA PHE A 171 14.92 17.57 5.38
C PHE A 171 15.59 17.31 6.73
N TYR A 172 15.94 18.38 7.42
CA TYR A 172 16.50 18.30 8.78
C TYR A 172 15.44 18.16 9.88
N CYS A 173 14.15 18.38 9.53
CA CYS A 173 13.02 18.30 10.45
C CYS A 173 11.85 17.56 9.80
N SER A 174 10.99 16.96 10.64
CA SER A 174 9.81 16.21 10.19
C SER A 174 8.72 17.08 9.57
N HIS A 175 8.73 18.39 9.86
CA HIS A 175 7.76 19.36 9.35
C HIS A 175 8.48 20.55 8.71
N PRO A 176 9.02 20.40 7.48
CA PRO A 176 9.69 21.48 6.78
C PRO A 176 8.68 22.58 6.41
N ASN A 177 9.14 23.82 6.32
CA ASN A 177 8.30 24.88 5.78
C ASN A 177 8.03 24.66 4.29
N ILE A 178 6.96 25.29 3.78
CA ILE A 178 6.52 25.07 2.40
C ILE A 178 7.56 25.47 1.35
N PHE A 179 8.37 26.47 1.61
CA PHE A 179 9.39 26.94 0.66
C PHE A 179 10.53 25.93 0.53
N ASP A 180 11.01 25.38 1.65
CA ASP A 180 12.01 24.31 1.66
C ASP A 180 11.47 23.05 0.99
N PHE A 181 10.22 22.70 1.26
CA PHE A 181 9.56 21.57 0.62
C PHE A 181 9.52 21.75 -0.91
N LEU A 182 9.06 22.90 -1.41
CA LEU A 182 8.98 23.17 -2.84
C LEU A 182 10.36 23.17 -3.51
N ALA A 183 11.38 23.75 -2.88
CA ALA A 183 12.74 23.75 -3.39
C ALA A 183 13.29 22.32 -3.55
N ARG A 184 13.01 21.41 -2.59
CA ARG A 184 13.41 20.01 -2.67
C ARG A 184 12.66 19.24 -3.76
N ILE A 185 11.35 19.44 -3.91
CA ILE A 185 10.55 18.84 -4.98
C ILE A 185 11.07 19.28 -6.35
N GLN A 186 11.38 20.57 -6.55
CA GLN A 186 11.96 21.09 -7.80
C GLN A 186 13.32 20.44 -8.10
N SER A 187 14.17 20.27 -7.08
CA SER A 187 15.45 19.57 -7.24
C SER A 187 15.26 18.12 -7.70
N VAL A 188 14.31 17.40 -7.11
CA VAL A 188 13.95 16.02 -7.51
C VAL A 188 13.43 15.99 -8.94
N GLN A 189 12.55 16.90 -9.31
CA GLN A 189 12.01 17.03 -10.65
C GLN A 189 13.12 17.25 -11.68
N THR A 190 14.05 18.18 -11.41
CA THR A 190 15.20 18.45 -12.28
C THR A 190 16.06 17.21 -12.48
N LYS A 191 16.39 16.49 -11.39
CA LYS A 191 17.13 15.22 -11.46
C LYS A 191 16.40 14.18 -12.32
N SER A 192 15.07 14.08 -12.19
CA SER A 192 14.26 13.15 -12.97
C SER A 192 14.26 13.49 -14.46
N TYR A 193 14.14 14.77 -14.81
CA TYR A 193 14.24 15.21 -16.20
C TYR A 193 15.63 14.94 -16.81
N LEU A 194 16.69 15.15 -16.05
CA LEU A 194 18.05 14.83 -16.51
C LEU A 194 18.21 13.34 -16.78
N LYS A 195 17.68 12.47 -15.90
CA LYS A 195 17.68 11.01 -16.10
C LYS A 195 16.91 10.60 -17.35
N ILE A 196 15.71 11.14 -17.56
CA ILE A 196 14.90 10.86 -18.75
C ILE A 196 15.63 11.29 -20.02
N ARG A 197 16.25 12.48 -20.03
CA ARG A 197 17.03 12.97 -21.17
C ARG A 197 18.25 12.11 -21.45
N ALA A 198 18.97 11.68 -20.40
CA ALA A 198 20.11 10.78 -20.53
C ALA A 198 19.70 9.43 -21.13
N ALA A 199 18.62 8.84 -20.62
CA ALA A 199 18.08 7.57 -21.12
C ALA A 199 17.68 7.69 -22.60
N ARG A 200 17.00 8.77 -23.01
CA ARG A 200 16.62 9.02 -24.41
C ARG A 200 17.82 9.16 -25.34
N LYS A 201 18.99 9.57 -24.82
CA LYS A 201 20.24 9.71 -25.58
C LYS A 201 21.17 8.50 -25.45
N ASN A 202 20.71 7.39 -24.84
CA ASN A 202 21.52 6.22 -24.51
C ASN A 202 22.80 6.53 -23.73
N ILE A 203 22.80 7.61 -22.95
CA ILE A 203 23.91 7.98 -22.08
C ILE A 203 23.81 7.11 -20.81
N PRO A 204 24.85 6.32 -20.46
CA PRO A 204 24.80 5.50 -19.25
C PRO A 204 24.68 6.39 -18.02
N LEU A 205 23.63 6.16 -17.23
CA LEU A 205 23.48 6.79 -15.92
C LEU A 205 24.50 6.13 -14.99
N GLY A 206 25.45 6.92 -14.48
CA GLY A 206 26.45 6.42 -13.51
C GLY A 206 25.79 5.63 -12.39
N ARG A 207 26.33 4.45 -12.06
CA ARG A 207 25.89 3.67 -10.90
C ARG A 207 26.08 4.54 -9.65
N LYS A 208 25.06 4.59 -8.78
CA LYS A 208 25.25 5.09 -7.40
C LYS A 208 26.32 4.21 -6.75
N GLN A 209 27.45 4.80 -6.34
CA GLN A 209 28.40 4.20 -5.40
C GLN A 209 27.77 4.15 -4.02
#